data_b0ab806792d5db186c86b63a742a702c
#
_entry.id   b0ab806792d5db186c86b63a742a702c
#
_cell.length_a   1.000
_cell.length_b   1.000
_cell.length_c   1.000
_cell.angle_alpha   90.00
_cell.angle_beta   90.00
_cell.angle_gamma   90.00
#
_symmetry.space_group_name_H-M   'P 1'
#
loop_
_entity.id
_entity.type
_entity.pdbx_description
1 polymer ?
#
loop_
_entity_poly.entity_id
_entity_poly.type
_entity_poly.pdbx_seq_one_letter_code
_entity_poly.pdbx_strand_id
1 'polypeptide(L)'
;MRKATRAQWVKFGIVTLLYLMFLVWVKSWWGLIVLPFIFDIYISKKIPWSFWKKSKNPAVRGIMSWVDAIVFALVAVYFVNIYIFQNYQIPSSSLEKSLLVGDFLYVSKMSYGPRVPNTPLSMPLAQHTLPIFNTKSYIEWPQWKYKRVPGFGKVKLNDIVVFNFPAGDTVALNRQQEDFYNLAYREGQRVYPNKINMDSLTRDQQRTVYDLYYNAGRNLIRTNPQMYGDIVVRPVDRRENYVKRCVGLPGDTLQIKDTQVYIDGKAIENPEEMQLNYFVQTTGPYIPEEMFRELGISNDDQILMTDDFNYEEGLMQMGLDRRDAQGRLTPVYHLPLTQKMYDTLAGNKKLVSRIVMEPENLSGQMYPQNLYTKWTRDNYGPVWIPEKGATITLNKDNLPIYERCIVAYEGNTLEQKPDGIYINGQKTDTYTFKLDYYWMMGDNRHNSLDSRYWGFVPEDHVVGKPIVVWLSLDKDRGWFDGKIRWNRIFKWVH
;
A
#
# COMPACT_ATOMS: atom_id res chain seq x y z
N MET A 1 5.25 -12.37 -55.40
CA MET A 1 5.76 -12.03 -54.05
C MET A 1 7.08 -11.27 -54.19
N ARG A 2 7.19 -10.06 -53.64
CA ARG A 2 8.48 -9.37 -53.57
C ARG A 2 9.41 -10.17 -52.64
N LYS A 3 10.58 -10.58 -53.13
CA LYS A 3 11.60 -11.25 -52.30
C LYS A 3 12.01 -10.27 -51.17
N ALA A 4 12.03 -10.75 -49.94
CA ALA A 4 12.49 -9.94 -48.81
C ALA A 4 13.96 -9.54 -48.99
N THR A 5 14.28 -8.28 -48.68
CA THR A 5 15.66 -7.76 -48.77
C THR A 5 16.54 -8.29 -47.64
N ARG A 6 17.88 -8.26 -47.80
CA ARG A 6 18.83 -8.62 -46.73
C ARG A 6 18.55 -7.81 -45.44
N ALA A 7 18.27 -6.52 -45.57
CA ALA A 7 17.94 -5.67 -44.41
C ALA A 7 16.67 -6.11 -43.66
N GLN A 8 15.67 -6.63 -44.36
CA GLN A 8 14.45 -7.17 -43.74
C GLN A 8 14.72 -8.47 -43.00
N TRP A 9 15.54 -9.36 -43.52
CA TRP A 9 15.97 -10.57 -42.83
C TRP A 9 16.80 -10.27 -41.59
N VAL A 10 17.71 -9.28 -41.65
CA VAL A 10 18.51 -8.85 -40.49
C VAL A 10 17.58 -8.27 -39.40
N LYS A 11 16.65 -7.38 -39.77
CA LYS A 11 15.66 -6.82 -38.81
C LYS A 11 14.79 -7.92 -38.18
N PHE A 12 14.30 -8.85 -39.01
CA PHE A 12 13.55 -10.01 -38.53
C PHE A 12 14.37 -10.83 -37.54
N GLY A 13 15.63 -11.15 -37.88
CA GLY A 13 16.51 -11.92 -37.01
C GLY A 13 16.76 -11.24 -35.67
N ILE A 14 17.06 -9.93 -35.67
CA ILE A 14 17.29 -9.15 -34.44
C ILE A 14 16.02 -9.13 -33.57
N VAL A 15 14.86 -8.77 -34.13
CA VAL A 15 13.60 -8.68 -33.38
C VAL A 15 13.18 -10.04 -32.85
N THR A 16 13.33 -11.11 -33.66
CA THR A 16 13.03 -12.49 -33.24
C THR A 16 13.94 -12.93 -32.08
N LEU A 17 15.24 -12.64 -32.19
CA LEU A 17 16.19 -12.96 -31.11
C LEU A 17 15.86 -12.24 -29.81
N LEU A 18 15.64 -10.93 -29.87
CA LEU A 18 15.24 -10.14 -28.69
C LEU A 18 13.94 -10.65 -28.10
N TYR A 19 12.96 -10.98 -28.93
CA TYR A 19 11.69 -11.53 -28.50
C TYR A 19 11.84 -12.91 -27.85
N LEU A 20 12.64 -13.80 -28.40
CA LEU A 20 12.95 -15.11 -27.82
C LEU A 20 13.68 -14.97 -26.47
N MET A 21 14.65 -14.05 -26.38
CA MET A 21 15.31 -13.73 -25.09
C MET A 21 14.28 -13.25 -24.03
N PHE A 22 13.35 -12.40 -24.43
CA PHE A 22 12.25 -11.96 -23.58
C PHE A 22 11.37 -13.14 -23.13
N LEU A 23 10.98 -14.06 -24.04
CA LEU A 23 10.19 -15.24 -23.68
C LEU A 23 10.91 -16.19 -22.72
N VAL A 24 12.21 -16.39 -22.90
CA VAL A 24 13.05 -17.18 -21.99
C VAL A 24 13.10 -16.51 -20.61
N TRP A 25 13.30 -15.20 -20.55
CA TRP A 25 13.34 -14.43 -19.31
C TRP A 25 12.00 -14.50 -18.56
N VAL A 26 10.88 -14.29 -19.28
CA VAL A 26 9.51 -14.39 -18.69
C VAL A 26 9.13 -15.86 -18.44
N LYS A 27 9.87 -16.86 -18.98
CA LYS A 27 9.54 -18.29 -18.93
C LYS A 27 8.12 -18.58 -19.42
N SER A 28 7.70 -17.97 -20.54
CA SER A 28 6.37 -18.11 -21.11
C SER A 28 6.42 -18.58 -22.56
N TRP A 29 6.09 -19.83 -22.81
CA TRP A 29 6.09 -20.41 -24.15
C TRP A 29 4.84 -20.03 -24.97
N TRP A 30 3.78 -19.57 -24.31
CA TRP A 30 2.57 -19.07 -25.00
C TRP A 30 2.86 -17.90 -25.93
N GLY A 31 3.90 -17.12 -25.64
CA GLY A 31 4.34 -16.03 -26.49
C GLY A 31 4.84 -16.46 -27.86
N LEU A 32 5.16 -17.74 -28.09
CA LEU A 32 5.57 -18.23 -29.41
C LEU A 32 4.51 -17.99 -30.49
N ILE A 33 3.24 -17.85 -30.11
CA ILE A 33 2.13 -17.49 -31.03
C ILE A 33 2.35 -16.15 -31.74
N VAL A 34 3.22 -15.28 -31.22
CA VAL A 34 3.53 -13.96 -31.82
C VAL A 34 4.58 -14.07 -32.94
N LEU A 35 5.41 -15.13 -32.98
CA LEU A 35 6.44 -15.28 -33.98
C LEU A 35 5.94 -15.28 -35.45
N PRO A 36 4.83 -15.96 -35.80
CA PRO A 36 4.24 -15.85 -37.13
C PRO A 36 3.88 -14.41 -37.53
N PHE A 37 3.43 -13.59 -36.59
CA PHE A 37 3.11 -12.17 -36.85
C PHE A 37 4.37 -11.34 -37.04
N ILE A 38 5.44 -11.59 -36.26
CA ILE A 38 6.76 -10.95 -36.47
C ILE A 38 7.28 -11.34 -37.88
N PHE A 39 7.17 -12.62 -38.26
CA PHE A 39 7.56 -13.08 -39.60
C PHE A 39 6.75 -12.40 -40.69
N ASP A 40 5.43 -12.25 -40.50
CA ASP A 40 4.58 -11.58 -41.46
C ASP A 40 4.92 -10.09 -41.63
N ILE A 41 5.13 -9.38 -40.54
CA ILE A 41 5.47 -7.94 -40.55
C ILE A 41 6.75 -7.67 -41.35
N TYR A 42 7.79 -8.48 -41.16
CA TYR A 42 9.10 -8.24 -41.79
C TYR A 42 9.30 -8.96 -43.14
N ILE A 43 8.78 -10.18 -43.28
CA ILE A 43 9.11 -11.07 -44.39
C ILE A 43 7.94 -11.32 -45.32
N SER A 44 6.86 -11.98 -44.86
CA SER A 44 5.81 -12.44 -45.75
C SER A 44 4.89 -11.33 -46.25
N LYS A 45 4.61 -10.31 -45.38
CA LYS A 45 3.75 -9.15 -45.68
C LYS A 45 2.37 -9.54 -46.29
N LYS A 46 1.86 -10.71 -45.88
CA LYS A 46 0.55 -11.21 -46.35
C LYS A 46 -0.58 -10.41 -45.72
N ILE A 47 -0.43 -10.04 -44.46
CA ILE A 47 -1.43 -9.22 -43.71
C ILE A 47 -1.17 -7.75 -44.07
N PRO A 48 -2.17 -7.03 -44.58
CA PRO A 48 -2.00 -5.63 -44.96
C PRO A 48 -2.09 -4.69 -43.73
N TRP A 49 -1.10 -4.79 -42.81
CA TRP A 49 -1.05 -4.01 -41.56
C TRP A 49 -1.25 -2.48 -41.74
N SER A 50 -0.90 -1.98 -42.92
CA SER A 50 -0.97 -0.56 -43.26
C SER A 50 -1.93 -0.29 -44.44
N PHE A 51 -3.02 -1.06 -44.57
CA PHE A 51 -3.98 -0.94 -45.70
C PHE A 51 -4.53 0.47 -45.85
N TRP A 52 -4.72 1.18 -44.77
CA TRP A 52 -5.23 2.55 -44.70
C TRP A 52 -4.32 3.57 -45.38
N LYS A 53 -3.00 3.31 -45.47
CA LYS A 53 -2.02 4.18 -46.17
C LYS A 53 -2.30 4.30 -47.66
N LYS A 54 -3.01 3.32 -48.26
CA LYS A 54 -3.40 3.29 -49.66
C LYS A 54 -4.74 3.97 -49.95
N SER A 55 -5.46 4.45 -48.89
CA SER A 55 -6.73 5.13 -49.06
C SER A 55 -6.57 6.41 -49.86
N LYS A 56 -7.49 6.66 -50.82
CA LYS A 56 -7.52 7.91 -51.61
C LYS A 56 -7.99 9.10 -50.75
N ASN A 57 -8.76 8.86 -49.68
CA ASN A 57 -9.27 9.90 -48.80
C ASN A 57 -8.19 10.34 -47.79
N PRO A 58 -7.76 11.61 -47.82
CA PRO A 58 -6.75 12.13 -46.90
C PRO A 58 -7.20 12.14 -45.43
N ALA A 59 -8.47 12.34 -45.15
CA ALA A 59 -9.01 12.27 -43.80
C ALA A 59 -8.87 10.85 -43.19
N VAL A 60 -9.17 9.82 -43.96
CA VAL A 60 -8.99 8.41 -43.53
C VAL A 60 -7.51 8.13 -43.22
N ARG A 61 -6.60 8.61 -44.08
CA ARG A 61 -5.14 8.44 -43.83
C ARG A 61 -4.71 9.16 -42.55
N GLY A 62 -5.20 10.38 -42.29
CA GLY A 62 -4.90 11.14 -41.09
C GLY A 62 -5.43 10.45 -39.83
N ILE A 63 -6.71 10.13 -39.77
CA ILE A 63 -7.34 9.49 -38.62
C ILE A 63 -6.68 8.13 -38.31
N MET A 64 -6.49 7.29 -39.32
CA MET A 64 -5.89 5.97 -39.10
C MET A 64 -4.40 6.05 -38.71
N SER A 65 -3.68 7.09 -39.09
CA SER A 65 -2.32 7.32 -38.61
C SER A 65 -2.29 7.62 -37.11
N TRP A 66 -3.24 8.40 -36.60
CA TRP A 66 -3.41 8.63 -35.16
C TRP A 66 -3.81 7.36 -34.43
N VAL A 67 -4.74 6.58 -34.96
CA VAL A 67 -5.15 5.28 -34.39
C VAL A 67 -3.96 4.33 -34.28
N ASP A 68 -3.18 4.18 -35.34
CA ASP A 68 -1.98 3.34 -35.37
C ASP A 68 -0.95 3.77 -34.29
N ALA A 69 -0.70 5.09 -34.20
CA ALA A 69 0.21 5.65 -33.18
C ALA A 69 -0.31 5.41 -31.74
N ILE A 70 -1.61 5.61 -31.49
CA ILE A 70 -2.22 5.39 -30.18
C ILE A 70 -2.16 3.91 -29.79
N VAL A 71 -2.54 3.00 -30.69
CA VAL A 71 -2.48 1.54 -30.43
C VAL A 71 -1.04 1.12 -30.11
N PHE A 72 -0.08 1.56 -30.91
CA PHE A 72 1.34 1.28 -30.64
C PHE A 72 1.77 1.81 -29.27
N ALA A 73 1.43 3.06 -28.95
CA ALA A 73 1.78 3.67 -27.66
C ALA A 73 1.14 2.91 -26.48
N LEU A 74 -0.13 2.55 -26.56
CA LEU A 74 -0.82 1.79 -25.50
C LEU A 74 -0.18 0.41 -25.27
N VAL A 75 0.14 -0.32 -26.35
CA VAL A 75 0.82 -1.61 -26.26
C VAL A 75 2.23 -1.44 -25.66
N ALA A 76 3.00 -0.47 -26.11
CA ALA A 76 4.34 -0.22 -25.58
C ALA A 76 4.29 0.15 -24.09
N VAL A 77 3.41 1.08 -23.70
CA VAL A 77 3.21 1.50 -22.31
C VAL A 77 2.76 0.33 -21.44
N TYR A 78 1.88 -0.53 -21.93
CA TYR A 78 1.44 -1.73 -21.22
C TYR A 78 2.63 -2.63 -20.85
N PHE A 79 3.50 -2.95 -21.80
CA PHE A 79 4.68 -3.78 -21.55
C PHE A 79 5.71 -3.09 -20.66
N VAL A 80 5.96 -1.80 -20.84
CA VAL A 80 6.86 -1.02 -19.99
C VAL A 80 6.37 -1.02 -18.55
N ASN A 81 5.08 -0.74 -18.32
CA ASN A 81 4.49 -0.69 -17.00
C ASN A 81 4.49 -2.04 -16.28
N ILE A 82 4.39 -3.14 -16.99
CA ILE A 82 4.44 -4.48 -16.39
C ILE A 82 5.87 -4.89 -16.05
N TYR A 83 6.81 -4.71 -16.97
CA TYR A 83 8.11 -5.37 -16.89
C TYR A 83 9.27 -4.44 -16.51
N ILE A 84 9.18 -3.14 -16.77
CA ILE A 84 10.33 -2.23 -16.58
C ILE A 84 10.07 -1.25 -15.45
N PHE A 85 9.15 -0.32 -15.62
CA PHE A 85 8.82 0.68 -14.60
C PHE A 85 7.38 1.18 -14.73
N GLN A 86 6.91 1.80 -13.66
CA GLN A 86 5.62 2.49 -13.63
C GLN A 86 5.74 3.76 -12.79
N ASN A 87 5.03 4.81 -13.22
CA ASN A 87 4.96 6.05 -12.46
C ASN A 87 3.81 6.01 -11.45
N TYR A 88 4.08 6.51 -10.25
CA TYR A 88 3.08 6.68 -9.18
C TYR A 88 3.17 8.07 -8.60
N GLN A 89 2.05 8.59 -8.13
CA GLN A 89 1.98 9.82 -7.35
C GLN A 89 1.74 9.47 -5.88
N ILE A 90 2.42 10.18 -4.97
CA ILE A 90 2.20 10.05 -3.52
C ILE A 90 0.96 10.85 -3.12
N PRO A 91 -0.12 10.18 -2.66
CA PRO A 91 -1.37 10.84 -2.31
C PRO A 91 -1.49 11.16 -0.80
N SER A 92 -0.67 10.53 0.06
CA SER A 92 -0.81 10.59 1.52
C SER A 92 0.50 10.88 2.23
N SER A 93 0.42 11.41 3.45
CA SER A 93 1.56 11.83 4.28
C SER A 93 2.24 10.68 5.06
N SER A 94 1.91 9.41 4.80
CA SER A 94 2.42 8.28 5.60
C SER A 94 3.94 8.04 5.50
N LEU A 95 4.61 8.59 4.48
CA LEU A 95 6.06 8.66 4.33
C LEU A 95 6.54 10.12 4.28
N GLU A 96 5.77 11.04 4.88
CA GLU A 96 6.07 12.48 4.86
C GLU A 96 7.52 12.75 5.30
N LYS A 97 8.13 13.79 4.76
CA LYS A 97 9.57 14.12 4.80
C LYS A 97 10.45 13.19 3.95
N SER A 98 10.29 11.88 3.99
CA SER A 98 10.98 10.97 3.05
C SER A 98 10.42 11.12 1.63
N LEU A 99 9.11 10.97 1.48
CA LEU A 99 8.33 11.21 0.26
C LEU A 99 7.15 12.13 0.58
N LEU A 100 7.06 13.26 -0.11
CA LEU A 100 6.02 14.25 0.13
C LEU A 100 4.76 13.98 -0.69
N VAL A 101 3.61 14.39 -0.15
CA VAL A 101 2.37 14.43 -0.95
C VAL A 101 2.60 15.29 -2.19
N GLY A 102 2.26 14.73 -3.37
CA GLY A 102 2.51 15.37 -4.66
C GLY A 102 3.84 15.02 -5.32
N ASP A 103 4.65 14.13 -4.72
CA ASP A 103 5.81 13.54 -5.40
C ASP A 103 5.37 12.53 -6.44
N PHE A 104 5.94 12.61 -7.63
CA PHE A 104 5.78 11.65 -8.72
C PHE A 104 7.02 10.76 -8.78
N LEU A 105 6.81 9.46 -8.60
CA LEU A 105 7.86 8.48 -8.45
C LEU A 105 8.04 7.65 -9.72
N TYR A 106 9.29 7.46 -10.12
CA TYR A 106 9.69 6.39 -11.02
C TYR A 106 9.93 5.12 -10.20
N VAL A 107 9.08 4.10 -10.39
CA VAL A 107 9.14 2.84 -9.66
C VAL A 107 9.63 1.73 -10.56
N SER A 108 10.82 1.21 -10.26
CA SER A 108 11.45 0.12 -10.99
C SER A 108 10.84 -1.23 -10.61
N LYS A 109 10.32 -1.94 -11.60
CA LYS A 109 9.90 -3.34 -11.45
C LYS A 109 11.09 -4.29 -11.47
N MET A 110 12.12 -3.91 -12.20
CA MET A 110 13.35 -4.70 -12.37
C MET A 110 14.15 -4.88 -11.10
N SER A 111 14.03 -3.95 -10.13
CA SER A 111 14.77 -4.01 -8.86
C SER A 111 14.53 -5.31 -8.11
N TYR A 112 13.25 -5.75 -8.02
CA TYR A 112 12.86 -6.99 -7.32
C TYR A 112 12.41 -8.10 -8.28
N GLY A 113 12.42 -7.82 -9.58
CA GLY A 113 11.85 -8.66 -10.63
C GLY A 113 10.35 -8.40 -10.86
N PRO A 114 9.97 -8.17 -12.11
CA PRO A 114 8.58 -7.89 -12.45
C PRO A 114 7.68 -9.09 -12.19
N ARG A 115 6.49 -8.82 -11.69
CA ARG A 115 5.43 -9.81 -11.53
C ARG A 115 4.67 -9.95 -12.85
N VAL A 116 4.52 -11.19 -13.32
CA VAL A 116 3.60 -11.49 -14.42
C VAL A 116 2.18 -11.18 -13.94
N PRO A 117 1.36 -10.42 -14.70
CA PRO A 117 0.04 -10.04 -14.25
C PRO A 117 -0.85 -11.27 -14.01
N ASN A 118 -1.61 -11.26 -12.92
CA ASN A 118 -2.63 -12.28 -12.67
C ASN A 118 -3.78 -12.13 -13.66
N THR A 119 -4.13 -10.88 -14.05
CA THR A 119 -5.15 -10.54 -15.05
C THR A 119 -4.50 -9.93 -16.30
N PRO A 120 -4.04 -10.77 -17.26
CA PRO A 120 -3.27 -10.29 -18.41
C PRO A 120 -4.08 -9.44 -19.39
N LEU A 121 -5.40 -9.60 -19.41
CA LEU A 121 -6.29 -8.83 -20.28
C LEU A 121 -6.82 -7.63 -19.51
N SER A 122 -6.10 -6.52 -19.58
CA SER A 122 -6.46 -5.28 -18.85
C SER A 122 -6.15 -4.04 -19.68
N MET A 123 -6.94 -2.99 -19.42
CA MET A 123 -6.71 -1.69 -20.02
C MET A 123 -5.44 -1.06 -19.44
N PRO A 124 -4.47 -0.62 -20.26
CA PRO A 124 -3.33 0.11 -19.78
C PRO A 124 -3.76 1.41 -19.08
N LEU A 125 -2.94 1.89 -18.13
CA LEU A 125 -3.15 3.12 -17.36
C LEU A 125 -4.37 3.14 -16.41
N ALA A 126 -5.14 2.04 -16.32
CA ALA A 126 -6.24 1.92 -15.38
C ALA A 126 -5.99 0.77 -14.39
N GLN A 127 -5.97 1.05 -13.08
CA GLN A 127 -5.65 0.05 -12.05
C GLN A 127 -6.79 -0.98 -11.91
N HIS A 128 -8.01 -0.55 -11.63
CA HIS A 128 -9.13 -1.46 -11.39
C HIS A 128 -10.45 -1.00 -12.03
N THR A 129 -10.66 0.31 -12.22
CA THR A 129 -11.92 0.88 -12.71
C THR A 129 -11.65 1.88 -13.83
N LEU A 130 -12.43 1.84 -14.88
CA LEU A 130 -12.36 2.82 -15.98
C LEU A 130 -13.04 4.13 -15.53
N PRO A 131 -12.36 5.28 -15.66
CA PRO A 131 -12.81 6.55 -15.05
C PRO A 131 -14.12 7.09 -15.63
N ILE A 132 -14.44 6.79 -16.90
CA ILE A 132 -15.65 7.33 -17.57
C ILE A 132 -16.86 6.41 -17.36
N PHE A 133 -16.65 5.10 -17.44
CA PHE A 133 -17.74 4.11 -17.44
C PHE A 133 -17.97 3.47 -16.07
N ASN A 134 -17.11 3.72 -15.11
CA ASN A 134 -17.12 3.12 -13.76
C ASN A 134 -17.23 1.58 -13.76
N THR A 135 -16.71 0.94 -14.83
CA THR A 135 -16.66 -0.51 -15.01
C THR A 135 -15.26 -1.03 -14.76
N LYS A 136 -15.13 -2.35 -14.58
CA LYS A 136 -13.82 -3.00 -14.41
C LYS A 136 -12.90 -2.70 -15.60
N SER A 137 -11.64 -2.36 -15.33
CA SER A 137 -10.61 -2.10 -16.35
C SER A 137 -9.92 -3.38 -16.85
N TYR A 138 -10.35 -4.55 -16.40
CA TYR A 138 -9.75 -5.84 -16.69
C TYR A 138 -10.81 -6.92 -16.88
N ILE A 139 -10.41 -7.97 -17.59
CA ILE A 139 -11.22 -9.19 -17.77
C ILE A 139 -10.73 -10.22 -16.76
N GLU A 140 -11.66 -10.85 -16.04
CA GLU A 140 -11.34 -11.80 -14.97
C GLU A 140 -10.81 -13.15 -15.46
N TRP A 141 -11.00 -13.45 -16.75
CA TRP A 141 -10.51 -14.67 -17.36
C TRP A 141 -9.65 -14.35 -18.60
N PRO A 142 -8.47 -14.99 -18.76
CA PRO A 142 -7.84 -15.93 -17.84
C PRO A 142 -7.21 -15.25 -16.61
N GLN A 143 -7.20 -15.95 -15.47
CA GLN A 143 -6.39 -15.58 -14.32
C GLN A 143 -5.17 -16.50 -14.21
N TRP A 144 -3.98 -15.91 -14.14
CA TRP A 144 -2.74 -16.65 -13.99
C TRP A 144 -2.29 -16.71 -12.53
N LYS A 145 -1.68 -17.86 -12.16
CA LYS A 145 -1.05 -17.99 -10.84
C LYS A 145 0.11 -17.04 -10.70
N TYR A 146 0.41 -16.67 -9.45
CA TYR A 146 1.58 -15.84 -9.15
C TYR A 146 2.85 -16.38 -9.79
N LYS A 147 3.57 -15.48 -10.43
CA LYS A 147 4.89 -15.73 -11.00
C LYS A 147 5.67 -14.43 -11.04
N ARG A 148 6.90 -14.49 -10.54
CA ARG A 148 7.85 -13.38 -10.60
C ARG A 148 8.99 -13.73 -11.53
N VAL A 149 9.35 -12.79 -12.39
CA VAL A 149 10.50 -12.91 -13.29
C VAL A 149 11.76 -12.47 -12.50
N PRO A 150 12.93 -13.08 -12.76
CA PRO A 150 14.16 -12.65 -12.11
C PRO A 150 14.44 -11.16 -12.29
N GLY A 151 14.78 -10.48 -11.20
CA GLY A 151 15.17 -9.08 -11.13
C GLY A 151 16.64 -8.92 -10.72
N PHE A 152 17.03 -7.68 -10.37
CA PHE A 152 18.39 -7.38 -9.97
C PHE A 152 18.70 -7.68 -8.50
N GLY A 153 17.66 -7.87 -7.66
CA GLY A 153 17.84 -8.15 -6.25
C GLY A 153 16.54 -8.54 -5.54
N LYS A 154 16.61 -8.57 -4.22
CA LYS A 154 15.48 -8.80 -3.31
C LYS A 154 15.19 -7.54 -2.50
N VAL A 155 14.02 -7.48 -1.89
CA VAL A 155 13.69 -6.45 -0.89
C VAL A 155 14.68 -6.54 0.27
N LYS A 156 15.19 -5.40 0.70
CA LYS A 156 16.13 -5.27 1.83
C LYS A 156 15.50 -4.49 2.96
N LEU A 157 16.04 -4.65 4.15
CA LEU A 157 15.68 -3.83 5.30
C LEU A 157 15.88 -2.34 4.96
N ASN A 158 14.95 -1.51 5.37
CA ASN A 158 14.85 -0.07 5.09
C ASN A 158 14.57 0.32 3.63
N ASP A 159 14.40 -0.62 2.69
CA ASP A 159 13.91 -0.27 1.36
C ASP A 159 12.50 0.36 1.42
N ILE A 160 12.28 1.43 0.70
CA ILE A 160 10.92 1.91 0.40
C ILE A 160 10.37 1.02 -0.73
N VAL A 161 9.18 0.45 -0.51
CA VAL A 161 8.59 -0.58 -1.39
C VAL A 161 7.19 -0.16 -1.80
N VAL A 162 6.90 -0.25 -3.10
CA VAL A 162 5.53 -0.18 -3.63
C VAL A 162 4.97 -1.59 -3.70
N PHE A 163 3.77 -1.79 -3.15
CA PHE A 163 3.08 -3.07 -3.13
C PHE A 163 1.56 -2.90 -3.25
N ASN A 164 0.87 -3.95 -3.65
CA ASN A 164 -0.59 -3.97 -3.64
C ASN A 164 -1.10 -4.18 -2.21
N PHE A 165 -2.16 -3.45 -1.84
CA PHE A 165 -2.71 -3.47 -0.49
C PHE A 165 -3.17 -4.89 -0.09
N PRO A 166 -2.60 -5.51 0.96
CA PRO A 166 -2.88 -6.89 1.30
C PRO A 166 -4.34 -7.13 1.71
N ALA A 167 -4.93 -6.19 2.46
CA ALA A 167 -6.31 -6.25 2.90
C ALA A 167 -7.32 -5.75 1.85
N GLY A 168 -6.86 -5.40 0.64
CA GLY A 168 -7.69 -4.92 -0.47
C GLY A 168 -8.26 -6.03 -1.36
N ASP A 169 -8.28 -7.28 -0.91
CA ASP A 169 -8.88 -8.41 -1.60
C ASP A 169 -10.40 -8.29 -1.69
N THR A 170 -11.03 -7.80 -0.64
CA THR A 170 -12.46 -7.51 -0.56
C THR A 170 -12.67 -6.03 -0.33
N VAL A 171 -13.54 -5.40 -1.10
CA VAL A 171 -13.77 -3.95 -1.07
C VAL A 171 -15.26 -3.67 -1.13
N ALA A 172 -15.74 -2.81 -0.23
CA ALA A 172 -17.05 -2.17 -0.31
C ALA A 172 -16.90 -0.88 -1.14
N LEU A 173 -17.52 -0.80 -2.31
CA LEU A 173 -17.22 0.23 -3.33
C LEU A 173 -17.42 1.68 -2.87
N ASN A 174 -18.34 1.94 -1.93
CA ASN A 174 -18.53 3.28 -1.36
C ASN A 174 -17.58 3.58 -0.19
N ARG A 175 -16.74 2.60 0.21
CA ARG A 175 -15.78 2.67 1.32
C ARG A 175 -14.41 2.12 0.93
N GLN A 176 -13.97 2.38 -0.30
CA GLN A 176 -12.76 1.78 -0.89
C GLN A 176 -11.46 2.10 -0.13
N GLN A 177 -11.44 3.17 0.65
CA GLN A 177 -10.29 3.59 1.45
C GLN A 177 -10.15 2.79 2.75
N GLU A 178 -11.21 2.08 3.16
CA GLU A 178 -11.24 1.32 4.40
C GLU A 178 -10.91 -0.16 4.15
N ASP A 179 -10.15 -0.74 5.08
CA ASP A 179 -9.96 -2.19 5.14
C ASP A 179 -11.30 -2.85 5.45
N PHE A 180 -11.76 -3.73 4.57
CA PHE A 180 -13.05 -4.40 4.68
C PHE A 180 -13.19 -5.21 5.99
N TYR A 181 -12.13 -5.82 6.46
CA TYR A 181 -12.14 -6.65 7.67
C TYR A 181 -12.34 -5.78 8.92
N ASN A 182 -11.62 -4.66 8.98
CA ASN A 182 -11.80 -3.66 10.04
C ASN A 182 -13.18 -3.00 9.98
N LEU A 183 -13.64 -2.66 8.78
CA LEU A 183 -14.97 -2.09 8.58
C LEU A 183 -16.05 -3.07 9.08
N ALA A 184 -15.98 -4.34 8.67
CA ALA A 184 -16.95 -5.35 9.08
C ALA A 184 -16.96 -5.56 10.60
N TYR A 185 -15.78 -5.65 11.22
CA TYR A 185 -15.68 -5.80 12.66
C TYR A 185 -16.30 -4.59 13.43
N ARG A 186 -15.96 -3.38 13.01
CA ARG A 186 -16.49 -2.14 13.60
C ARG A 186 -18.00 -2.00 13.45
N GLU A 187 -18.52 -2.28 12.25
CA GLU A 187 -19.96 -2.24 12.01
C GLU A 187 -20.70 -3.34 12.78
N GLY A 188 -20.09 -4.50 12.96
CA GLY A 188 -20.64 -5.57 13.81
C GLY A 188 -20.71 -5.17 15.29
N GLN A 189 -19.72 -4.46 15.80
CA GLN A 189 -19.78 -3.92 17.17
C GLN A 189 -20.93 -2.90 17.36
N ARG A 190 -21.27 -2.15 16.30
CA ARG A 190 -22.40 -1.20 16.34
C ARG A 190 -23.77 -1.90 16.38
N VAL A 191 -23.88 -3.09 15.79
CA VAL A 191 -25.12 -3.90 15.85
C VAL A 191 -25.41 -4.40 17.26
N TYR A 192 -24.37 -4.60 18.08
CA TYR A 192 -24.49 -5.07 19.46
C TYR A 192 -24.19 -3.92 20.44
N PRO A 193 -25.21 -3.20 20.93
CA PRO A 193 -25.01 -2.01 21.76
C PRO A 193 -24.41 -2.32 23.14
N ASN A 194 -24.58 -3.55 23.64
CA ASN A 194 -23.99 -3.97 24.90
C ASN A 194 -22.52 -4.32 24.72
N LYS A 195 -21.64 -3.48 25.25
CA LYS A 195 -20.19 -3.76 25.24
C LYS A 195 -19.92 -4.99 26.10
N ILE A 196 -19.45 -6.04 25.46
CA ILE A 196 -18.96 -7.24 26.14
C ILE A 196 -17.61 -6.90 26.77
N ASN A 197 -17.46 -7.18 28.07
CA ASN A 197 -16.15 -7.04 28.70
C ASN A 197 -15.23 -8.19 28.24
N MET A 198 -14.37 -7.90 27.29
CA MET A 198 -13.48 -8.90 26.68
C MET A 198 -12.43 -9.43 27.65
N ASP A 199 -12.01 -8.63 28.64
CA ASP A 199 -10.99 -9.06 29.62
C ASP A 199 -11.51 -10.16 30.57
N SER A 200 -12.82 -10.31 30.71
CA SER A 200 -13.43 -11.36 31.53
C SER A 200 -13.61 -12.69 30.79
N LEU A 201 -13.35 -12.73 29.49
CA LEU A 201 -13.58 -13.89 28.62
C LEU A 201 -12.32 -14.73 28.45
N THR A 202 -12.50 -16.07 28.32
CA THR A 202 -11.44 -16.95 27.83
C THR A 202 -11.12 -16.64 26.35
N ARG A 203 -9.96 -17.08 25.86
CA ARG A 203 -9.55 -16.88 24.46
C ARG A 203 -10.54 -17.46 23.45
N ASP A 204 -11.10 -18.64 23.72
CA ASP A 204 -12.10 -19.26 22.85
C ASP A 204 -13.40 -18.43 22.83
N GLN A 205 -13.80 -17.87 23.96
CA GLN A 205 -14.95 -16.97 24.03
C GLN A 205 -14.66 -15.64 23.31
N GLN A 206 -13.46 -15.07 23.48
CA GLN A 206 -13.05 -13.86 22.74
C GLN A 206 -13.07 -14.10 21.23
N ARG A 207 -12.60 -15.28 20.77
CA ARG A 207 -12.68 -15.65 19.36
C ARG A 207 -14.13 -15.74 18.89
N THR A 208 -14.99 -16.38 19.65
CA THR A 208 -16.43 -16.49 19.33
C THR A 208 -17.08 -15.10 19.21
N VAL A 209 -16.75 -14.17 20.11
CA VAL A 209 -17.25 -12.80 20.06
C VAL A 209 -16.70 -12.05 18.84
N TYR A 210 -15.41 -12.22 18.53
CA TYR A 210 -14.83 -11.63 17.33
C TYR A 210 -15.55 -12.12 16.06
N ASP A 211 -15.77 -13.43 15.92
CA ASP A 211 -16.48 -14.01 14.78
C ASP A 211 -17.93 -13.55 14.71
N LEU A 212 -18.59 -13.37 15.86
CA LEU A 212 -19.94 -12.82 15.95
C LEU A 212 -20.00 -11.39 15.39
N TYR A 213 -19.11 -10.51 15.84
CA TYR A 213 -19.05 -9.12 15.37
C TYR A 213 -18.69 -9.07 13.89
N TYR A 214 -17.67 -9.80 13.47
CA TYR A 214 -17.23 -9.80 12.09
C TYR A 214 -18.34 -10.26 11.13
N ASN A 215 -19.03 -11.37 11.47
CA ASN A 215 -20.11 -11.90 10.64
C ASN A 215 -21.35 -10.99 10.63
N ALA A 216 -21.70 -10.39 11.76
CA ALA A 216 -22.80 -9.44 11.85
C ALA A 216 -22.54 -8.20 10.99
N GLY A 217 -21.34 -7.61 11.09
CA GLY A 217 -20.98 -6.45 10.29
C GLY A 217 -20.85 -6.77 8.80
N ARG A 218 -20.24 -7.91 8.45
CA ARG A 218 -20.20 -8.38 7.07
C ARG A 218 -21.60 -8.55 6.48
N ASN A 219 -22.54 -9.06 7.26
CA ASN A 219 -23.92 -9.19 6.85
C ASN A 219 -24.61 -7.83 6.68
N LEU A 220 -24.38 -6.90 7.63
CA LEU A 220 -24.87 -5.52 7.57
C LEU A 220 -24.39 -4.81 6.29
N ILE A 221 -23.09 -4.91 5.98
CA ILE A 221 -22.50 -4.30 4.77
C ILE A 221 -23.16 -4.88 3.53
N ARG A 222 -23.32 -6.21 3.46
CA ARG A 222 -23.92 -6.89 2.31
C ARG A 222 -25.38 -6.52 2.07
N THR A 223 -26.14 -6.29 3.13
CA THR A 223 -27.58 -5.97 3.05
C THR A 223 -27.86 -4.49 2.86
N ASN A 224 -26.85 -3.62 2.90
CA ASN A 224 -26.98 -2.17 2.74
C ASN A 224 -26.12 -1.60 1.61
N PRO A 225 -26.34 -2.01 0.34
CA PRO A 225 -25.52 -1.55 -0.79
C PRO A 225 -25.64 -0.05 -1.05
N GLN A 226 -26.71 0.61 -0.62
CA GLN A 226 -26.84 2.06 -0.74
C GLN A 226 -25.78 2.81 0.09
N MET A 227 -25.43 2.30 1.28
CA MET A 227 -24.46 2.90 2.18
C MET A 227 -23.03 2.46 1.85
N TYR A 228 -22.82 1.19 1.56
CA TYR A 228 -21.48 0.59 1.43
C TYR A 228 -21.08 0.33 -0.04
N GLY A 229 -22.02 0.39 -0.98
CA GLY A 229 -21.82 -0.05 -2.37
C GLY A 229 -21.80 -1.56 -2.49
N ASP A 230 -21.55 -2.05 -3.72
CA ASP A 230 -21.35 -3.47 -3.96
C ASP A 230 -20.05 -3.96 -3.35
N ILE A 231 -20.05 -5.21 -2.88
CA ILE A 231 -18.84 -5.88 -2.40
C ILE A 231 -18.16 -6.56 -3.60
N VAL A 232 -16.93 -6.18 -3.88
CA VAL A 232 -16.14 -6.76 -4.97
C VAL A 232 -14.89 -7.43 -4.42
N VAL A 233 -14.51 -8.55 -5.06
CA VAL A 233 -13.22 -9.21 -4.81
C VAL A 233 -12.25 -8.81 -5.90
N ARG A 234 -11.04 -8.38 -5.52
CA ARG A 234 -10.01 -7.91 -6.44
C ARG A 234 -8.82 -8.88 -6.47
N PRO A 235 -8.40 -9.34 -7.66
CA PRO A 235 -7.12 -10.02 -7.85
C PRO A 235 -5.97 -9.14 -7.34
N VAL A 236 -4.87 -9.76 -6.93
CA VAL A 236 -3.74 -9.05 -6.30
C VAL A 236 -3.24 -7.86 -7.14
N ASP A 237 -3.10 -8.04 -8.45
CA ASP A 237 -2.62 -7.00 -9.37
C ASP A 237 -3.65 -5.88 -9.65
N ARG A 238 -4.86 -5.98 -9.10
CA ARG A 238 -5.95 -4.99 -9.22
C ARG A 238 -6.29 -4.29 -7.92
N ARG A 239 -5.57 -4.59 -6.83
CA ARG A 239 -5.71 -3.91 -5.54
C ARG A 239 -5.00 -2.56 -5.57
N GLU A 240 -5.37 -1.68 -4.65
CA GLU A 240 -4.72 -0.38 -4.49
C GLU A 240 -3.20 -0.53 -4.27
N ASN A 241 -2.44 0.44 -4.76
CA ASN A 241 -1.00 0.48 -4.57
C ASN A 241 -0.66 1.30 -3.33
N TYR A 242 0.09 0.71 -2.42
CA TYR A 242 0.61 1.34 -1.22
C TYR A 242 2.13 1.47 -1.34
N VAL A 243 2.68 2.45 -0.62
CA VAL A 243 4.12 2.63 -0.47
C VAL A 243 4.45 2.75 1.00
N LYS A 244 5.41 1.93 1.48
CA LYS A 244 5.89 1.90 2.86
C LYS A 244 7.35 1.51 2.91
N ARG A 245 7.97 1.68 4.07
CA ARG A 245 9.33 1.20 4.35
C ARG A 245 9.28 -0.25 4.85
N CYS A 246 10.12 -1.11 4.32
CA CYS A 246 10.30 -2.47 4.78
C CYS A 246 11.16 -2.45 6.07
N VAL A 247 10.54 -2.77 7.21
CA VAL A 247 11.21 -2.80 8.52
C VAL A 247 11.40 -4.20 9.07
N GLY A 248 10.95 -5.23 8.35
CA GLY A 248 11.17 -6.62 8.71
C GLY A 248 11.12 -7.51 7.47
N LEU A 249 12.06 -8.44 7.39
CA LEU A 249 12.27 -9.38 6.29
C LEU A 249 11.73 -10.78 6.64
N PRO A 250 11.55 -11.67 5.65
CA PRO A 250 11.20 -13.06 5.91
C PRO A 250 12.20 -13.73 6.88
N GLY A 251 11.68 -14.40 7.91
CA GLY A 251 12.46 -15.05 8.96
C GLY A 251 12.77 -14.20 10.18
N ASP A 252 12.68 -12.86 10.07
CA ASP A 252 12.95 -11.94 11.18
C ASP A 252 11.88 -12.04 12.28
N THR A 253 12.27 -11.75 13.53
CA THR A 253 11.34 -11.52 14.64
C THR A 253 11.31 -10.03 14.96
N LEU A 254 10.18 -9.39 14.66
CA LEU A 254 9.97 -7.97 14.86
C LEU A 254 9.34 -7.69 16.23
N GLN A 255 9.83 -6.67 16.91
CA GLN A 255 9.22 -6.10 18.10
C GLN A 255 9.33 -4.58 18.08
N ILE A 256 8.31 -3.88 18.57
CA ILE A 256 8.36 -2.42 18.80
C ILE A 256 8.26 -2.20 20.31
N LYS A 257 9.17 -1.39 20.87
CA LYS A 257 9.17 -0.95 22.26
C LYS A 257 9.36 0.56 22.28
N ASP A 258 8.41 1.26 22.85
CA ASP A 258 8.43 2.73 22.97
C ASP A 258 8.80 3.40 21.63
N THR A 259 8.07 3.05 20.55
CA THR A 259 8.27 3.50 19.17
C THR A 259 9.50 2.97 18.43
N GLN A 260 10.48 2.41 19.17
CA GLN A 260 11.71 1.84 18.59
C GLN A 260 11.47 0.43 18.05
N VAL A 261 11.86 0.20 16.79
CA VAL A 261 11.77 -1.13 16.15
C VAL A 261 13.01 -1.95 16.49
N TYR A 262 12.76 -3.21 16.83
CA TYR A 262 13.80 -4.24 17.09
C TYR A 262 13.58 -5.40 16.11
N ILE A 263 14.68 -5.90 15.55
CA ILE A 263 14.73 -7.12 14.73
C ILE A 263 15.65 -8.10 15.43
N ASP A 264 15.15 -9.29 15.72
CA ASP A 264 15.89 -10.35 16.46
C ASP A 264 16.50 -9.84 17.77
N GLY A 265 15.75 -8.99 18.46
CA GLY A 265 16.15 -8.40 19.74
C GLY A 265 17.15 -7.23 19.64
N LYS A 266 17.56 -6.84 18.43
CA LYS A 266 18.45 -5.69 18.19
C LYS A 266 17.66 -4.50 17.65
N ALA A 267 17.89 -3.32 18.24
CA ALA A 267 17.33 -2.08 17.73
C ALA A 267 17.86 -1.79 16.32
N ILE A 268 16.95 -1.50 15.38
CA ILE A 268 17.33 -1.02 14.06
C ILE A 268 17.35 0.51 14.06
N GLU A 269 18.13 1.10 13.17
CA GLU A 269 18.15 2.55 12.99
C GLU A 269 16.80 3.04 12.46
N ASN A 270 16.20 4.02 13.14
CA ASN A 270 14.99 4.66 12.67
C ASN A 270 15.32 5.59 11.49
N PRO A 271 14.39 5.78 10.54
CA PRO A 271 14.56 6.79 9.49
C PRO A 271 14.82 8.18 10.11
N GLU A 272 15.77 8.92 9.55
CA GLU A 272 16.11 10.29 10.00
C GLU A 272 14.89 11.21 10.06
N GLU A 273 14.01 11.05 9.10
CA GLU A 273 12.77 11.83 8.94
C GLU A 273 11.53 11.16 9.59
N MET A 274 11.74 10.24 10.53
CA MET A 274 10.63 9.61 11.26
C MET A 274 9.82 10.65 12.02
N GLN A 275 8.49 10.58 11.91
CA GLN A 275 7.56 11.45 12.59
C GLN A 275 6.69 10.70 13.61
N LEU A 276 6.44 11.35 14.73
CA LEU A 276 5.44 10.98 15.73
C LEU A 276 4.47 12.15 15.91
N ASN A 277 3.24 11.89 16.36
CA ASN A 277 2.27 12.94 16.65
C ASN A 277 2.48 13.49 18.06
N TYR A 278 2.35 14.80 18.18
CA TYR A 278 2.43 15.52 19.43
C TYR A 278 1.32 16.54 19.55
N PHE A 279 0.85 16.72 20.78
CA PHE A 279 0.05 17.86 21.14
C PHE A 279 1.00 18.99 21.57
N VAL A 280 0.90 20.12 20.89
CA VAL A 280 1.76 21.30 21.11
C VAL A 280 0.90 22.44 21.62
N GLN A 281 1.07 22.80 22.90
CA GLN A 281 0.38 23.93 23.52
C GLN A 281 1.23 25.19 23.43
N THR A 282 0.61 26.28 23.01
CA THR A 282 1.29 27.58 22.97
C THR A 282 1.13 28.34 24.31
N THR A 283 1.86 29.45 24.46
CA THR A 283 1.78 30.38 25.61
C THR A 283 0.62 31.38 25.49
N GLY A 284 -0.21 31.27 24.39
CA GLY A 284 -1.33 32.17 24.10
C GLY A 284 -1.39 32.60 22.63
N PRO A 285 -0.29 32.99 21.96
CA PRO A 285 -0.33 33.28 20.53
C PRO A 285 -0.45 32.01 19.70
N TYR A 286 -1.06 32.13 18.50
CA TYR A 286 -1.04 31.06 17.49
C TYR A 286 0.36 30.89 16.91
N ILE A 287 0.66 29.65 16.47
CA ILE A 287 1.91 29.40 15.71
C ILE A 287 1.81 30.16 14.38
N PRO A 288 2.80 31.01 14.04
CA PRO A 288 2.79 31.75 12.77
C PRO A 288 2.85 30.80 11.56
N GLU A 289 2.16 31.18 10.48
CA GLU A 289 2.15 30.39 9.24
C GLU A 289 3.57 30.21 8.65
N GLU A 290 4.43 31.23 8.77
CA GLU A 290 5.83 31.15 8.37
C GLU A 290 6.58 30.03 9.09
N MET A 291 6.33 29.84 10.38
CA MET A 291 6.96 28.74 11.15
C MET A 291 6.47 27.36 10.67
N PHE A 292 5.20 27.19 10.33
CA PHE A 292 4.72 25.96 9.72
C PHE A 292 5.40 25.71 8.37
N ARG A 293 5.60 26.76 7.57
CA ARG A 293 6.32 26.69 6.29
C ARG A 293 7.79 26.31 6.46
N GLU A 294 8.47 26.91 7.44
CA GLU A 294 9.87 26.62 7.77
C GLU A 294 10.05 25.17 8.24
N LEU A 295 9.16 24.70 9.09
CA LEU A 295 9.11 23.31 9.55
C LEU A 295 8.61 22.35 8.45
N GLY A 296 8.01 22.89 7.37
CA GLY A 296 7.43 22.10 6.28
C GLY A 296 6.24 21.26 6.75
N ILE A 297 5.42 21.77 7.65
CA ILE A 297 4.15 21.15 8.08
C ILE A 297 3.08 21.56 7.09
N SER A 298 2.42 20.59 6.44
CA SER A 298 1.37 20.84 5.45
C SER A 298 0.12 21.42 6.10
N ASN A 299 -0.71 22.12 5.32
CA ASN A 299 -1.96 22.69 5.84
C ASN A 299 -2.90 21.63 6.44
N ASP A 300 -2.92 20.42 5.86
CA ASP A 300 -3.75 19.30 6.36
C ASP A 300 -3.25 18.75 7.71
N ASP A 301 -1.96 18.94 8.03
CA ASP A 301 -1.34 18.46 9.27
C ASP A 301 -1.39 19.52 10.40
N GLN A 302 -1.88 20.74 10.13
CA GLN A 302 -2.02 21.83 11.11
C GLN A 302 -3.37 21.72 11.84
N ILE A 303 -3.56 20.68 12.64
CA ILE A 303 -4.83 20.46 13.33
C ILE A 303 -4.87 21.25 14.63
N LEU A 304 -5.76 22.23 14.71
CA LEU A 304 -6.03 23.00 15.94
C LEU A 304 -7.10 22.30 16.76
N MET A 305 -6.73 21.83 17.94
CA MET A 305 -7.60 21.06 18.84
C MET A 305 -8.41 21.93 19.81
N THR A 306 -8.07 23.21 19.94
CA THR A 306 -8.64 24.12 20.92
C THR A 306 -10.15 24.34 20.72
N ASP A 307 -10.61 24.29 19.46
CA ASP A 307 -12.00 24.56 19.11
C ASP A 307 -12.90 23.32 19.15
N ASP A 308 -12.33 22.13 19.38
CA ASP A 308 -13.09 20.88 19.43
C ASP A 308 -13.38 20.46 20.89
N PHE A 309 -14.61 20.69 21.31
CA PHE A 309 -15.08 20.32 22.67
C PHE A 309 -15.06 18.82 22.95
N ASN A 310 -15.06 17.96 21.95
CA ASN A 310 -15.04 16.52 22.14
C ASN A 310 -13.71 16.01 22.71
N TYR A 311 -12.64 16.81 22.58
CA TYR A 311 -11.29 16.44 23.06
C TYR A 311 -10.92 17.15 24.37
N GLU A 312 -11.79 17.99 24.93
CA GLU A 312 -11.46 18.81 26.13
C GLU A 312 -11.03 17.97 27.31
N GLU A 313 -11.79 16.93 27.65
CA GLU A 313 -11.46 16.03 28.75
C GLU A 313 -10.13 15.31 28.53
N GLY A 314 -9.89 14.81 27.32
CA GLY A 314 -8.63 14.17 26.96
C GLY A 314 -7.42 15.10 27.04
N LEU A 315 -7.57 16.34 26.58
CA LEU A 315 -6.53 17.37 26.71
C LEU A 315 -6.23 17.71 28.17
N MET A 316 -7.28 17.87 28.99
CA MET A 316 -7.10 18.10 30.42
C MET A 316 -6.39 16.95 31.13
N GLN A 317 -6.71 15.69 30.81
CA GLN A 317 -6.02 14.52 31.36
C GLN A 317 -4.53 14.49 31.00
N MET A 318 -4.16 15.06 29.85
CA MET A 318 -2.76 15.25 29.43
C MET A 318 -2.12 16.51 30.06
N GLY A 319 -2.87 17.29 30.84
CA GLY A 319 -2.44 18.55 31.42
C GLY A 319 -2.30 19.67 30.40
N LEU A 320 -3.11 19.65 29.34
CA LEU A 320 -3.15 20.63 28.26
C LEU A 320 -4.44 21.44 28.38
N ASP A 321 -4.48 22.35 29.36
CA ASP A 321 -5.66 23.17 29.61
C ASP A 321 -5.86 24.18 28.47
N ARG A 322 -7.07 24.22 27.92
CA ARG A 322 -7.41 25.13 26.79
C ARG A 322 -7.43 26.61 27.20
N ARG A 323 -7.42 26.88 28.52
CA ARG A 323 -7.39 28.22 29.06
C ARG A 323 -6.35 28.34 30.18
N ASP A 324 -5.70 29.50 30.22
CA ASP A 324 -4.80 29.83 31.34
C ASP A 324 -5.58 30.20 32.61
N ALA A 325 -4.85 30.45 33.71
CA ALA A 325 -5.43 30.84 34.98
C ALA A 325 -6.26 32.17 34.94
N GLN A 326 -6.07 32.96 33.89
CA GLN A 326 -6.80 34.19 33.61
C GLN A 326 -7.97 33.97 32.63
N GLY A 327 -8.27 32.73 32.25
CA GLY A 327 -9.34 32.37 31.33
C GLY A 327 -9.08 32.66 29.87
N ARG A 328 -7.84 33.04 29.48
CA ARG A 328 -7.45 33.31 28.09
C ARG A 328 -7.18 32.00 27.35
N LEU A 329 -7.51 31.95 26.08
CA LEU A 329 -7.32 30.77 25.22
C LEU A 329 -5.82 30.45 25.08
N THR A 330 -5.48 29.20 25.27
CA THR A 330 -4.14 28.65 25.00
C THR A 330 -4.23 27.64 23.85
N PRO A 331 -3.89 28.05 22.61
CA PRO A 331 -3.99 27.15 21.46
C PRO A 331 -3.23 25.83 21.66
N VAL A 332 -3.89 24.72 21.32
CA VAL A 332 -3.30 23.38 21.31
C VAL A 332 -3.40 22.83 19.89
N TYR A 333 -2.25 22.50 19.32
CA TYR A 333 -2.16 21.90 18.00
C TYR A 333 -1.84 20.40 18.13
N HIS A 334 -2.35 19.60 17.20
CA HIS A 334 -1.97 18.20 17.03
C HIS A 334 -1.14 18.10 15.75
N LEU A 335 0.17 17.84 15.88
CA LEU A 335 1.16 17.97 14.80
C LEU A 335 2.02 16.71 14.68
N PRO A 336 2.29 16.23 13.45
CA PRO A 336 3.32 15.23 13.19
C PRO A 336 4.70 15.92 13.17
N LEU A 337 5.59 15.55 14.08
CA LEU A 337 6.90 16.16 14.22
C LEU A 337 8.02 15.14 14.06
N THR A 338 9.07 15.50 13.31
CA THR A 338 10.38 14.84 13.42
C THR A 338 11.08 15.28 14.70
N GLN A 339 12.11 14.56 15.11
CA GLN A 339 12.92 14.97 16.29
C GLN A 339 13.44 16.41 16.16
N LYS A 340 13.93 16.78 14.97
CA LYS A 340 14.42 18.14 14.71
C LYS A 340 13.34 19.20 14.85
N MET A 341 12.12 18.92 14.33
CA MET A 341 10.98 19.83 14.46
C MET A 341 10.54 19.96 15.92
N TYR A 342 10.52 18.84 16.66
CA TYR A 342 10.24 18.81 18.08
C TYR A 342 11.25 19.69 18.86
N ASP A 343 12.54 19.51 18.62
CA ASP A 343 13.59 20.28 19.29
C ASP A 343 13.49 21.78 19.00
N THR A 344 13.15 22.14 17.74
CA THR A 344 12.94 23.53 17.33
C THR A 344 11.78 24.16 18.08
N LEU A 345 10.62 23.49 18.15
CA LEU A 345 9.46 23.98 18.87
C LEU A 345 9.68 23.99 20.40
N ALA A 346 10.27 22.95 20.95
CA ALA A 346 10.59 22.83 22.37
C ALA A 346 11.59 23.89 22.84
N GLY A 347 12.52 24.32 21.94
CA GLY A 347 13.46 25.42 22.19
C GLY A 347 12.82 26.81 22.22
N ASN A 348 11.67 26.99 21.57
CA ASN A 348 10.97 28.27 21.53
C ASN A 348 10.01 28.49 22.71
N LYS A 349 10.59 28.67 23.91
CA LYS A 349 9.83 28.84 25.16
C LYS A 349 8.93 30.08 25.23
N LYS A 350 9.13 31.04 24.31
CA LYS A 350 8.24 32.23 24.20
C LYS A 350 6.92 31.87 23.52
N LEU A 351 6.95 30.89 22.63
CA LEU A 351 5.76 30.48 21.84
C LEU A 351 5.13 29.20 22.41
N VAL A 352 5.95 28.22 22.78
CA VAL A 352 5.49 26.89 23.17
C VAL A 352 5.66 26.69 24.68
N SER A 353 4.55 26.43 25.35
CA SER A 353 4.50 26.15 26.78
C SER A 353 4.74 24.66 27.11
N ARG A 354 4.15 23.75 26.29
CA ARG A 354 4.21 22.31 26.52
C ARG A 354 4.10 21.52 25.23
N ILE A 355 4.81 20.39 25.17
CA ILE A 355 4.65 19.39 24.10
C ILE A 355 4.45 18.04 24.77
N VAL A 356 3.41 17.32 24.35
CA VAL A 356 3.05 15.98 24.88
C VAL A 356 2.90 15.03 23.70
N MET A 357 3.57 13.88 23.72
CA MET A 357 3.39 12.86 22.68
C MET A 357 1.96 12.32 22.71
N GLU A 358 1.39 12.03 21.57
CA GLU A 358 0.06 11.44 21.45
C GLU A 358 -0.02 10.10 22.18
N PRO A 359 -0.98 9.92 23.13
CA PRO A 359 -1.09 8.70 23.91
C PRO A 359 -1.52 7.50 23.06
N GLU A 360 -1.04 6.31 23.43
CA GLU A 360 -1.30 5.06 22.69
C GLU A 360 -2.79 4.67 22.62
N ASN A 361 -3.60 5.06 23.59
CA ASN A 361 -5.04 4.77 23.62
C ASN A 361 -5.83 5.43 22.47
N LEU A 362 -5.24 6.39 21.76
CA LEU A 362 -5.83 7.01 20.57
C LEU A 362 -5.54 6.24 19.27
N SER A 363 -4.70 5.20 19.29
CA SER A 363 -4.19 4.53 18.11
C SER A 363 -5.15 3.52 17.44
N GLY A 364 -6.28 3.17 18.06
CA GLY A 364 -7.18 2.13 17.53
C GLY A 364 -6.66 0.71 17.73
N GLN A 365 -7.35 -0.27 17.12
CA GLN A 365 -6.99 -1.68 17.24
C GLN A 365 -5.86 -2.08 16.30
N MET A 366 -4.89 -2.82 16.83
CA MET A 366 -3.77 -3.39 16.09
C MET A 366 -4.09 -4.80 15.57
N TYR A 367 -3.44 -5.17 14.46
CA TYR A 367 -3.42 -6.56 14.01
C TYR A 367 -2.82 -7.48 15.09
N PRO A 368 -3.34 -8.69 15.32
CA PRO A 368 -4.38 -9.38 14.57
C PRO A 368 -5.81 -9.14 15.07
N GLN A 369 -6.09 -8.10 15.83
CA GLN A 369 -7.41 -7.71 16.36
C GLN A 369 -8.07 -8.75 17.28
N ASN A 370 -7.27 -9.59 17.89
CA ASN A 370 -7.73 -10.70 18.72
C ASN A 370 -8.02 -10.30 20.17
N LEU A 371 -7.81 -9.02 20.54
CA LEU A 371 -8.11 -8.40 21.83
C LEU A 371 -7.30 -8.89 23.04
N TYR A 372 -6.48 -9.94 22.91
CA TYR A 372 -5.66 -10.48 24.00
C TYR A 372 -4.17 -10.22 23.87
N THR A 373 -3.65 -9.83 22.69
CA THR A 373 -2.24 -9.46 22.54
C THR A 373 -1.91 -8.17 23.29
N LYS A 374 -2.89 -7.29 23.49
CA LYS A 374 -2.74 -5.94 24.10
C LYS A 374 -1.66 -5.10 23.42
N TRP A 375 -1.36 -5.40 22.15
CA TRP A 375 -0.39 -4.64 21.38
C TRP A 375 -0.95 -3.26 21.03
N THR A 376 -0.10 -2.29 21.14
CA THR A 376 -0.38 -0.91 20.77
C THR A 376 0.45 -0.52 19.55
N ARG A 377 0.22 0.67 19.05
CA ARG A 377 0.99 1.22 17.92
C ARG A 377 2.48 1.36 18.24
N ASP A 378 2.80 1.70 19.49
CA ASP A 378 4.14 2.04 19.94
C ASP A 378 4.80 0.90 20.74
N ASN A 379 4.00 -0.10 21.17
CA ASN A 379 4.45 -1.32 21.86
C ASN A 379 3.81 -2.55 21.22
N TYR A 380 4.52 -3.21 20.30
CA TYR A 380 3.99 -4.24 19.43
C TYR A 380 4.89 -5.49 19.37
N GLY A 381 4.30 -6.67 19.29
CA GLY A 381 5.03 -7.93 19.15
C GLY A 381 5.51 -8.52 20.48
N PRO A 382 6.46 -9.48 20.46
CA PRO A 382 7.20 -9.93 19.28
C PRO A 382 6.34 -10.70 18.27
N VAL A 383 6.63 -10.55 16.99
CA VAL A 383 5.99 -11.28 15.89
C VAL A 383 7.03 -11.80 14.91
N TRP A 384 7.02 -13.10 14.65
CA TRP A 384 7.88 -13.71 13.65
C TRP A 384 7.28 -13.51 12.25
N ILE A 385 8.10 -13.09 11.29
CA ILE A 385 7.68 -12.81 9.89
C ILE A 385 7.87 -14.09 9.07
N PRO A 386 6.79 -14.64 8.47
CA PRO A 386 6.89 -15.91 7.77
C PRO A 386 7.87 -15.88 6.60
N GLU A 387 8.66 -16.96 6.49
CA GLU A 387 9.58 -17.23 5.40
C GLU A 387 9.12 -18.44 4.60
N LYS A 388 9.27 -18.37 3.29
CA LYS A 388 8.95 -19.46 2.39
C LYS A 388 9.71 -20.73 2.71
N GLY A 389 8.98 -21.83 2.88
CA GLY A 389 9.53 -23.15 3.25
C GLY A 389 9.71 -23.36 4.74
N ALA A 390 9.60 -22.32 5.57
CA ALA A 390 9.63 -22.46 7.02
C ALA A 390 8.32 -23.05 7.55
N THR A 391 8.42 -23.91 8.55
CA THR A 391 7.30 -24.57 9.20
C THR A 391 7.16 -24.08 10.63
N ILE A 392 5.94 -23.73 11.04
CA ILE A 392 5.61 -23.36 12.42
C ILE A 392 4.63 -24.34 13.04
N THR A 393 4.69 -24.47 14.36
CA THR A 393 3.63 -25.13 15.13
C THR A 393 2.52 -24.13 15.40
N LEU A 394 1.30 -24.49 15.02
CA LEU A 394 0.10 -23.68 15.23
C LEU A 394 -0.52 -24.00 16.59
N ASN A 395 -0.93 -22.97 17.29
CA ASN A 395 -1.66 -23.06 18.54
C ASN A 395 -2.68 -21.90 18.64
N LYS A 396 -3.49 -21.89 19.71
CA LYS A 396 -4.52 -20.87 19.91
C LYS A 396 -3.95 -19.45 20.03
N ASP A 397 -2.69 -19.30 20.43
CA ASP A 397 -2.06 -18.00 20.66
C ASP A 397 -1.55 -17.38 19.37
N ASN A 398 -0.94 -18.17 18.49
CA ASN A 398 -0.36 -17.68 17.25
C ASN A 398 -1.27 -17.84 16.02
N LEU A 399 -2.32 -18.65 16.11
CA LEU A 399 -3.26 -18.85 15.00
C LEU A 399 -3.84 -17.53 14.47
N PRO A 400 -4.32 -16.60 15.29
CA PRO A 400 -4.85 -15.32 14.79
C PRO A 400 -3.82 -14.47 14.05
N ILE A 401 -2.52 -14.62 14.40
CA ILE A 401 -1.42 -13.90 13.75
C ILE A 401 -1.19 -14.44 12.33
N TYR A 402 -1.31 -15.77 12.12
CA TYR A 402 -0.94 -16.40 10.85
C TYR A 402 -2.14 -16.86 10.01
N GLU A 403 -3.36 -16.86 10.56
CA GLU A 403 -4.56 -17.29 9.87
C GLU A 403 -4.76 -16.60 8.52
N ARG A 404 -4.54 -15.28 8.46
CA ARG A 404 -4.68 -14.52 7.22
C ARG A 404 -3.65 -14.94 6.18
N CYS A 405 -2.42 -15.24 6.58
CA CYS A 405 -1.39 -15.78 5.67
C CYS A 405 -1.83 -17.11 5.08
N ILE A 406 -2.34 -18.01 5.92
CA ILE A 406 -2.76 -19.34 5.54
C ILE A 406 -3.98 -19.32 4.61
N VAL A 407 -5.00 -18.55 4.99
CA VAL A 407 -6.30 -18.55 4.29
C VAL A 407 -6.31 -17.57 3.12
N ALA A 408 -6.12 -16.28 3.40
CA ALA A 408 -6.34 -15.25 2.39
C ALA A 408 -5.22 -15.16 1.35
N TYR A 409 -3.96 -15.37 1.76
CA TYR A 409 -2.81 -15.19 0.85
C TYR A 409 -2.38 -16.50 0.20
N GLU A 410 -2.45 -17.62 0.91
CA GLU A 410 -2.04 -18.92 0.37
C GLU A 410 -3.20 -19.81 -0.06
N GLY A 411 -4.45 -19.32 0.07
CA GLY A 411 -5.65 -19.92 -0.52
C GLY A 411 -6.08 -21.25 0.12
N ASN A 412 -5.78 -21.46 1.41
CA ASN A 412 -6.20 -22.65 2.12
C ASN A 412 -7.53 -22.42 2.86
N THR A 413 -8.23 -23.49 3.20
CA THR A 413 -9.31 -23.45 4.17
C THR A 413 -8.75 -23.76 5.56
N LEU A 414 -9.24 -23.07 6.59
CA LEU A 414 -8.85 -23.27 7.98
C LEU A 414 -10.09 -23.36 8.85
N GLU A 415 -10.18 -24.41 9.66
CA GLU A 415 -11.24 -24.63 10.62
C GLU A 415 -10.64 -24.94 11.99
N GLN A 416 -11.12 -24.31 13.02
CA GLN A 416 -10.79 -24.64 14.40
C GLN A 416 -11.94 -25.46 14.99
N LYS A 417 -11.65 -26.69 15.39
CA LYS A 417 -12.61 -27.61 16.02
C LYS A 417 -12.21 -27.87 17.49
N PRO A 418 -13.09 -28.42 18.32
CA PRO A 418 -12.75 -28.74 19.72
C PRO A 418 -11.53 -29.64 19.86
N ASP A 419 -11.29 -30.50 18.89
CA ASP A 419 -10.22 -31.52 18.90
C ASP A 419 -8.95 -31.07 18.16
N GLY A 420 -8.91 -29.88 17.57
CA GLY A 420 -7.72 -29.35 16.92
C GLY A 420 -7.96 -28.41 15.73
N ILE A 421 -6.88 -28.05 15.04
CA ILE A 421 -6.88 -27.20 13.85
C ILE A 421 -6.93 -28.09 12.61
N TYR A 422 -7.75 -27.70 11.63
CA TYR A 422 -7.89 -28.38 10.34
C TYR A 422 -7.53 -27.42 9.21
N ILE A 423 -6.59 -27.81 8.35
CA ILE A 423 -6.23 -27.07 7.12
C ILE A 423 -6.56 -27.96 5.92
N ASN A 424 -7.37 -27.46 4.99
CA ASN A 424 -7.87 -28.17 3.82
C ASN A 424 -8.54 -29.51 4.21
N GLY A 425 -9.25 -29.54 5.34
CA GLY A 425 -9.94 -30.73 5.86
C GLY A 425 -9.05 -31.74 6.57
N GLN A 426 -7.73 -31.50 6.65
CA GLN A 426 -6.78 -32.38 7.35
C GLN A 426 -6.42 -31.79 8.72
N LYS A 427 -6.49 -32.58 9.77
CA LYS A 427 -6.06 -32.22 11.11
C LYS A 427 -4.54 -32.04 11.12
N THR A 428 -4.07 -30.91 11.58
CA THR A 428 -2.65 -30.58 11.68
C THR A 428 -2.40 -29.55 12.79
N ASP A 429 -1.24 -29.65 13.40
CA ASP A 429 -0.71 -28.69 14.35
C ASP A 429 0.45 -27.86 13.77
N THR A 430 0.77 -28.06 12.49
CA THR A 430 1.87 -27.38 11.82
C THR A 430 1.44 -26.80 10.49
N TYR A 431 2.15 -25.73 10.06
CA TYR A 431 1.96 -25.14 8.74
C TYR A 431 3.30 -24.74 8.12
N THR A 432 3.50 -25.07 6.83
CA THR A 432 4.66 -24.66 6.03
C THR A 432 4.26 -23.57 5.07
N PHE A 433 4.88 -22.39 5.18
CA PHE A 433 4.57 -21.23 4.34
C PHE A 433 5.07 -21.42 2.91
N LYS A 434 4.26 -20.97 1.93
CA LYS A 434 4.55 -21.07 0.50
C LYS A 434 5.11 -19.77 -0.08
N LEU A 435 5.00 -18.66 0.64
CA LEU A 435 5.42 -17.31 0.25
C LEU A 435 6.37 -16.72 1.29
N ASP A 436 7.22 -15.79 0.85
CA ASP A 436 7.94 -14.87 1.73
C ASP A 436 7.00 -13.73 2.14
N TYR A 437 7.16 -13.24 3.37
CA TYR A 437 6.38 -12.14 3.92
C TYR A 437 7.29 -11.02 4.41
N TYR A 438 6.73 -9.80 4.41
CA TYR A 438 7.43 -8.60 4.83
C TYR A 438 6.60 -7.83 5.85
N TRP A 439 7.28 -7.02 6.67
CA TRP A 439 6.62 -6.08 7.57
C TRP A 439 6.90 -4.66 7.09
N MET A 440 5.85 -3.93 6.79
CA MET A 440 5.91 -2.62 6.15
C MET A 440 5.38 -1.54 7.10
N MET A 441 6.17 -0.48 7.34
CA MET A 441 5.74 0.65 8.16
C MET A 441 5.95 1.97 7.44
N GLY A 442 5.11 2.97 7.76
CA GLY A 442 5.32 4.34 7.32
C GLY A 442 6.33 5.07 8.20
N ASP A 443 7.04 6.05 7.64
CA ASP A 443 7.98 6.89 8.40
C ASP A 443 7.23 7.89 9.29
N ASN A 444 6.04 8.34 8.87
CA ASN A 444 5.10 9.06 9.73
C ASN A 444 4.33 8.05 10.59
N ARG A 445 4.97 7.59 11.66
CA ARG A 445 4.59 6.43 12.48
C ARG A 445 3.16 6.49 13.03
N HIS A 446 2.68 7.67 13.41
CA HIS A 446 1.36 7.86 13.98
C HIS A 446 0.28 8.16 12.93
N ASN A 447 0.67 8.60 11.72
CA ASN A 447 -0.24 8.88 10.59
C ASN A 447 -0.07 7.85 9.46
N SER A 448 0.23 6.60 9.80
CA SER A 448 0.40 5.54 8.83
C SER A 448 -0.51 4.36 9.12
N LEU A 449 -1.41 4.08 8.20
CA LEU A 449 -2.07 2.78 8.13
C LEU A 449 -1.07 1.81 7.47
N ASP A 450 -0.53 0.84 8.25
CA ASP A 450 0.56 -0.05 7.85
C ASP A 450 0.46 -1.44 8.49
N SER A 451 1.51 -2.26 8.45
CA SER A 451 1.48 -3.65 8.91
C SER A 451 1.04 -3.82 10.37
N ARG A 452 1.17 -2.81 11.20
CA ARG A 452 0.64 -2.82 12.57
C ARG A 452 -0.90 -2.96 12.60
N TYR A 453 -1.57 -2.57 11.51
CA TYR A 453 -3.04 -2.58 11.38
C TYR A 453 -3.56 -3.72 10.51
N TRP A 454 -2.86 -4.10 9.42
CA TRP A 454 -3.33 -5.15 8.50
C TRP A 454 -2.47 -6.42 8.50
N GLY A 455 -1.31 -6.43 9.19
CA GLY A 455 -0.41 -7.57 9.26
C GLY A 455 0.62 -7.64 8.11
N PHE A 456 0.93 -8.83 7.68
CA PHE A 456 2.00 -9.14 6.74
C PHE A 456 1.69 -8.73 5.30
N VAL A 457 2.75 -8.41 4.55
CA VAL A 457 2.70 -8.19 3.09
C VAL A 457 3.39 -9.37 2.41
N PRO A 458 2.66 -10.24 1.67
CA PRO A 458 3.27 -11.37 0.99
C PRO A 458 4.03 -10.95 -0.27
N GLU A 459 5.03 -11.74 -0.67
CA GLU A 459 5.92 -11.44 -1.81
C GLU A 459 5.17 -11.20 -3.12
N ASP A 460 4.05 -11.87 -3.33
CA ASP A 460 3.23 -11.72 -4.54
C ASP A 460 2.52 -10.36 -4.64
N HIS A 461 2.47 -9.58 -3.56
CA HIS A 461 1.97 -8.21 -3.52
C HIS A 461 3.03 -7.15 -3.86
N VAL A 462 4.31 -7.49 -3.77
CA VAL A 462 5.41 -6.54 -4.04
C VAL A 462 5.39 -6.14 -5.52
N VAL A 463 5.33 -4.84 -5.78
CA VAL A 463 5.26 -4.23 -7.13
C VAL A 463 6.64 -3.78 -7.60
N GLY A 464 7.38 -3.01 -6.82
CA GLY A 464 8.69 -2.50 -7.20
C GLY A 464 9.30 -1.54 -6.19
N LYS A 465 10.48 -1.01 -6.55
CA LYS A 465 11.25 -0.05 -5.74
C LYS A 465 11.15 1.35 -6.35
N PRO A 466 10.71 2.37 -5.61
CA PRO A 466 10.88 3.76 -6.03
C PRO A 466 12.37 4.07 -6.14
N ILE A 467 12.78 4.66 -7.24
CA ILE A 467 14.20 4.99 -7.49
C ILE A 467 14.43 6.50 -7.43
N VAL A 468 13.54 7.26 -8.06
CA VAL A 468 13.71 8.70 -8.18
C VAL A 468 12.37 9.42 -8.17
N VAL A 469 12.33 10.60 -7.56
CA VAL A 469 11.26 11.58 -7.69
C VAL A 469 11.54 12.36 -8.98
N TRP A 470 10.72 12.21 -10.01
CA TRP A 470 10.95 12.91 -11.28
C TRP A 470 10.20 14.24 -11.41
N LEU A 471 9.14 14.42 -10.61
CA LEU A 471 8.37 15.66 -10.47
C LEU A 471 7.81 15.74 -9.05
N SER A 472 7.73 16.95 -8.48
CA SER A 472 7.12 17.20 -7.18
C SER A 472 6.29 18.46 -7.21
N LEU A 473 4.99 18.33 -6.87
CA LEU A 473 4.03 19.42 -6.89
C LEU A 473 3.49 19.65 -5.46
N ASP A 474 3.66 20.86 -4.96
CA ASP A 474 3.10 21.25 -3.67
C ASP A 474 1.59 21.47 -3.80
N LYS A 475 0.80 20.75 -2.98
CA LYS A 475 -0.67 20.89 -3.01
C LYS A 475 -1.15 22.23 -2.43
N ASP A 476 -0.37 22.78 -1.49
CA ASP A 476 -0.72 23.96 -0.71
C ASP A 476 -0.29 25.29 -1.41
N ARG A 477 0.37 25.19 -2.58
CA ARG A 477 0.90 26.35 -3.33
C ARG A 477 0.32 26.51 -4.71
N GLY A 478 0.21 27.77 -5.16
CA GLY A 478 -0.19 28.14 -6.51
C GLY A 478 0.96 28.02 -7.53
N TRP A 479 0.65 28.03 -8.83
CA TRP A 479 1.63 27.92 -9.92
C TRP A 479 2.72 28.98 -9.86
N PHE A 480 2.40 30.18 -9.41
CA PHE A 480 3.32 31.32 -9.28
C PHE A 480 3.90 31.49 -7.87
N ASP A 481 3.52 30.62 -6.92
CA ASP A 481 3.93 30.65 -5.51
C ASP A 481 4.66 29.37 -5.08
N GLY A 482 5.45 28.81 -5.98
CA GLY A 482 6.27 27.64 -5.65
C GLY A 482 5.57 26.29 -5.73
N LYS A 483 4.55 26.13 -6.63
CA LYS A 483 3.87 24.87 -6.92
C LYS A 483 4.84 23.74 -7.23
N ILE A 484 5.90 24.02 -7.97
CA ILE A 484 6.92 23.04 -8.32
C ILE A 484 8.04 23.09 -7.28
N ARG A 485 8.26 21.95 -6.61
CA ARG A 485 9.38 21.77 -5.67
C ARG A 485 10.63 21.37 -6.45
N TRP A 486 11.33 22.36 -7.01
CA TRP A 486 12.49 22.14 -7.88
C TRP A 486 13.63 21.35 -7.22
N ASN A 487 13.82 21.51 -5.91
CA ASN A 487 14.83 20.80 -5.12
C ASN A 487 14.57 19.31 -4.95
N ARG A 488 13.37 18.83 -5.34
CA ARG A 488 13.00 17.42 -5.27
C ARG A 488 13.05 16.71 -6.64
N ILE A 489 13.14 17.49 -7.72
CA ILE A 489 13.22 16.91 -9.07
C ILE A 489 14.54 16.15 -9.22
N PHE A 490 14.45 14.88 -9.68
CA PHE A 490 15.55 13.92 -9.77
C PHE A 490 16.20 13.55 -8.42
N LYS A 491 15.52 13.78 -7.30
CA LYS A 491 15.98 13.29 -6.00
C LYS A 491 15.88 11.76 -5.95
N TRP A 492 16.99 11.11 -5.61
CA TRP A 492 17.01 9.67 -5.37
C TRP A 492 16.21 9.32 -4.11
N VAL A 493 15.55 8.16 -4.15
CA VAL A 493 14.78 7.62 -3.02
C VAL A 493 15.64 6.59 -2.29
N HIS A 494 15.83 6.82 -0.99
CA HIS A 494 16.67 5.99 -0.12
C HIS A 494 15.87 5.35 1.01
#